data_9046ce6105743225a17cba82e23caf05
#
_entry.id   9046ce6105743225a17cba82e23caf05
#
_cell.length_a   1.000
_cell.length_b   1.000
_cell.length_c   1.000
_cell.angle_alpha   90.00
_cell.angle_beta   90.00
_cell.angle_gamma   90.00
#
_symmetry.space_group_name_H-M   'P 1'
#
loop_
_entity.id
_entity.type
_entity.pdbx_description
1 polymer ?
#
loop_
_entity_poly.entity_id
_entity_poly.type
_entity_poly.pdbx_seq_one_letter_code
_entity_poly.pdbx_strand_id
1 'polypeptide(L)'
;MPNTPEKLPHCRTSLTLLSCLAALMLLIQGCVTLKPYNPPTAALADEVQIPGLPGVRAWGDRPSESLQQSGRESLEEEKAANHGKLEPVTYGLALSGGGQDGAFGAGILCGWSQAGTRPQFKLVTGISTGALMAPFAFLGPAYDHTLKEAYTTISDKDIYKAHKPLAILLAVVNVKPLPALTENKPMEELVARLVDDKVLAEVAREHRKGRRLLIGTTQMDAQRLVIWNMGAIANSGNPKALELFRKIMVASASIPAFFPPQYFEVEAGAGRYQEMHGDGGVMTEVMLYENAIKPFSIGGERKRELYIIRNEQVYPQWKKVKPQLKDIASRAVDSLLKSQGIGDLYRLYTYAKRDDLDYHLAFIPKDFTMKSTSEFDTAYMNALFQVGYNMACCGYPWTKYPPDFNPGKYEQKPPPAPNPPLRSSAGETGPETRHSPH
;
A
#
# COMPACT_ATOMS: atom_id res chain seq x y z
N MET A 1 71.31 2.68 48.41
CA MET A 1 70.52 3.82 47.94
C MET A 1 69.19 3.23 47.46
N PRO A 2 68.06 3.58 48.12
CA PRO A 2 66.75 3.01 47.78
C PRO A 2 66.06 3.82 46.67
N ASN A 3 65.51 3.12 45.67
CA ASN A 3 64.68 3.66 44.59
C ASN A 3 63.34 4.11 45.16
N THR A 4 62.97 5.38 44.92
CA THR A 4 61.62 5.93 45.14
C THR A 4 60.71 5.55 43.95
N PRO A 5 59.45 5.15 44.19
CA PRO A 5 58.52 4.90 43.10
C PRO A 5 57.86 6.23 42.66
N GLU A 6 57.90 6.45 41.35
CA GLU A 6 57.24 7.53 40.61
C GLU A 6 55.72 7.40 40.70
N LYS A 7 55.02 8.43 41.17
CA LYS A 7 53.56 8.49 41.23
C LYS A 7 52.99 8.87 39.85
N LEU A 8 52.21 8.00 39.27
CA LEU A 8 51.37 8.29 38.11
C LEU A 8 50.21 9.23 38.41
N PRO A 9 50.04 10.37 37.69
CA PRO A 9 48.95 11.33 37.89
C PRO A 9 47.92 11.24 36.79
N HIS A 10 47.21 10.11 36.58
CA HIS A 10 46.22 10.04 35.52
C HIS A 10 44.82 9.54 35.90
N CYS A 11 44.42 9.53 37.18
CA CYS A 11 43.10 9.01 37.57
C CYS A 11 42.05 10.08 37.92
N ARG A 12 42.43 11.36 38.05
CA ARG A 12 41.45 12.43 38.45
C ARG A 12 40.79 13.14 37.27
N THR A 13 41.42 13.22 36.10
CA THR A 13 40.88 13.90 34.92
C THR A 13 39.79 13.09 34.20
N SER A 14 39.83 11.77 34.28
CA SER A 14 38.81 10.90 33.65
C SER A 14 37.49 10.93 34.42
N LEU A 15 37.51 11.05 35.74
CA LEU A 15 36.27 11.07 36.55
C LEU A 15 35.53 12.40 36.42
N THR A 16 36.26 13.51 36.29
CA THR A 16 35.65 14.85 36.09
C THR A 16 35.07 14.98 34.67
N LEU A 17 35.68 14.40 33.64
CA LEU A 17 35.10 14.37 32.30
C LEU A 17 33.81 13.51 32.25
N LEU A 18 33.80 12.34 32.90
CA LEU A 18 32.59 11.50 32.99
C LEU A 18 31.47 12.20 33.77
N SER A 19 31.77 12.87 34.87
CA SER A 19 30.76 13.62 35.65
C SER A 19 30.26 14.86 34.90
N CYS A 20 31.09 15.56 34.12
CA CYS A 20 30.66 16.66 33.26
C CYS A 20 29.81 16.16 32.09
N LEU A 21 30.12 14.99 31.48
CA LEU A 21 29.32 14.36 30.45
C LEU A 21 27.97 13.90 31.01
N ALA A 22 27.94 13.30 32.20
CA ALA A 22 26.72 12.88 32.87
C ALA A 22 25.84 14.08 33.29
N ALA A 23 26.45 15.17 33.79
CA ALA A 23 25.74 16.41 34.10
C ALA A 23 25.22 17.11 32.82
N LEU A 24 25.96 17.06 31.70
CA LEU A 24 25.53 17.57 30.42
C LEU A 24 24.37 16.73 29.84
N MET A 25 24.41 15.41 30.03
CA MET A 25 23.30 14.53 29.66
C MET A 25 22.04 14.78 30.50
N LEU A 26 22.15 15.11 31.77
CA LEU A 26 21.04 15.48 32.66
C LEU A 26 20.46 16.86 32.33
N LEU A 27 21.26 17.79 31.84
CA LEU A 27 20.81 19.13 31.44
C LEU A 27 20.11 19.16 30.06
N ILE A 28 20.32 18.13 29.23
CA ILE A 28 19.67 17.98 27.92
C ILE A 28 18.28 17.32 28.04
N GLN A 29 17.89 16.82 29.22
CA GLN A 29 16.51 16.39 29.50
C GLN A 29 15.54 17.58 29.67
N GLY A 30 15.76 18.65 28.90
CA GLY A 30 14.76 19.70 28.71
C GLY A 30 13.49 19.02 28.13
N CYS A 31 12.40 19.16 28.88
CA CYS A 31 11.07 18.65 28.54
C CYS A 31 10.71 19.03 27.10
N VAL A 32 11.08 18.20 26.14
CA VAL A 32 10.33 18.12 24.88
C VAL A 32 9.03 17.42 25.26
N THR A 33 8.01 18.19 25.62
CA THR A 33 6.65 17.69 25.73
C THR A 33 6.21 17.32 24.32
N LEU A 34 6.54 16.10 23.89
CA LEU A 34 5.81 15.46 22.82
C LEU A 34 4.35 15.51 23.25
N LYS A 35 3.47 16.05 22.41
CA LYS A 35 2.02 15.94 22.68
C LYS A 35 1.77 14.46 22.96
N PRO A 36 1.19 14.09 24.10
CA PRO A 36 0.99 12.70 24.45
C PRO A 36 0.14 12.07 23.35
N TYR A 37 0.65 11.03 22.71
CA TYR A 37 -0.11 10.21 21.75
C TYR A 37 -1.23 9.52 22.53
N ASN A 38 -2.47 9.71 22.08
CA ASN A 38 -3.68 9.21 22.72
C ASN A 38 -4.48 8.35 21.73
N PRO A 39 -4.07 7.08 21.49
CA PRO A 39 -4.81 6.20 20.59
C PRO A 39 -6.14 5.75 21.20
N PRO A 40 -7.15 5.42 20.38
CA PRO A 40 -8.35 4.74 20.85
C PRO A 40 -7.97 3.36 21.41
N THR A 41 -8.70 2.90 22.41
CA THR A 41 -8.54 1.53 22.91
C THR A 41 -8.99 0.51 21.86
N ALA A 42 -8.53 -0.74 21.96
CA ALA A 42 -8.95 -1.81 21.07
C ALA A 42 -10.47 -1.98 21.00
N ALA A 43 -11.18 -1.76 22.12
CA ALA A 43 -12.65 -1.83 22.19
C ALA A 43 -13.35 -0.73 21.36
N LEU A 44 -12.73 0.43 21.20
CA LEU A 44 -13.27 1.57 20.48
C LEU A 44 -12.78 1.63 19.02
N ALA A 45 -11.78 0.83 18.64
CA ALA A 45 -11.14 0.90 17.33
C ALA A 45 -12.13 0.72 16.16
N ASP A 46 -13.23 0.01 16.40
CA ASP A 46 -14.25 -0.26 15.39
C ASP A 46 -15.28 0.87 15.25
N GLU A 47 -15.39 1.74 16.24
CA GLU A 47 -16.32 2.88 16.26
C GLU A 47 -15.69 4.18 15.74
N VAL A 48 -14.38 4.13 15.43
CA VAL A 48 -13.60 5.30 15.05
C VAL A 48 -14.11 5.94 13.77
N GLN A 49 -14.34 7.26 13.82
CA GLN A 49 -14.75 8.10 12.69
C GLN A 49 -13.86 9.35 12.58
N ILE A 50 -13.77 9.90 11.39
CA ILE A 50 -13.17 11.22 11.19
C ILE A 50 -14.19 12.29 11.59
N PRO A 51 -13.82 13.28 12.44
CA PRO A 51 -14.72 14.34 12.86
C PRO A 51 -15.41 15.05 11.70
N GLY A 52 -16.75 15.04 11.69
CA GLY A 52 -17.56 15.65 10.62
C GLY A 52 -17.51 14.94 9.26
N LEU A 53 -16.93 13.74 9.18
CA LEU A 53 -16.83 12.95 7.96
C LEU A 53 -17.08 11.46 8.26
N PRO A 54 -18.31 11.08 8.67
CA PRO A 54 -18.61 9.68 8.97
C PRO A 54 -18.56 8.82 7.70
N GLY A 55 -18.14 7.57 7.85
CA GLY A 55 -18.18 6.56 6.79
C GLY A 55 -17.16 6.72 5.66
N VAL A 56 -16.25 7.72 5.74
CA VAL A 56 -15.22 7.92 4.70
C VAL A 56 -14.05 6.93 4.79
N ARG A 57 -14.01 6.13 5.85
CA ARG A 57 -12.97 5.10 6.08
C ARG A 57 -13.59 3.77 6.47
N ALA A 58 -12.86 2.69 6.19
CA ALA A 58 -13.25 1.35 6.59
C ALA A 58 -12.01 0.47 6.81
N TRP A 59 -12.17 -0.58 7.63
CA TRP A 59 -11.17 -1.64 7.72
C TRP A 59 -11.17 -2.49 6.44
N GLY A 60 -9.98 -2.83 5.92
CA GLY A 60 -9.84 -3.65 4.72
C GLY A 60 -10.13 -5.14 4.94
N ASP A 61 -10.01 -5.63 6.16
CA ASP A 61 -10.08 -7.05 6.53
C ASP A 61 -11.48 -7.56 6.84
N ARG A 62 -12.50 -6.69 6.83
CA ARG A 62 -13.89 -7.06 7.12
C ARG A 62 -14.91 -6.25 6.32
N PRO A 63 -16.16 -6.74 6.19
CA PRO A 63 -17.23 -6.01 5.51
C PRO A 63 -17.49 -4.66 6.16
N SER A 64 -17.64 -3.63 5.33
CA SER A 64 -17.98 -2.27 5.70
C SER A 64 -19.32 -1.86 5.11
N GLU A 65 -20.26 -1.49 5.97
CA GLU A 65 -21.58 -1.02 5.50
C GLU A 65 -21.46 0.29 4.70
N SER A 66 -20.62 1.23 5.15
CA SER A 66 -20.41 2.51 4.45
C SER A 66 -19.83 2.33 3.04
N LEU A 67 -18.85 1.45 2.87
CA LEU A 67 -18.30 1.15 1.54
C LEU A 67 -19.28 0.36 0.67
N GLN A 68 -20.06 -0.56 1.25
CA GLN A 68 -21.10 -1.28 0.51
C GLN A 68 -22.20 -0.31 0.07
N GLN A 69 -22.61 0.62 0.93
CA GLN A 69 -23.58 1.66 0.59
C GLN A 69 -23.02 2.56 -0.52
N SER A 70 -21.78 3.01 -0.41
CA SER A 70 -21.10 3.78 -1.47
C SER A 70 -21.04 3.02 -2.80
N GLY A 71 -20.91 1.70 -2.75
CA GLY A 71 -21.00 0.84 -3.92
C GLY A 71 -22.39 0.84 -4.57
N ARG A 72 -23.46 0.75 -3.78
CA ARG A 72 -24.86 0.85 -4.28
C ARG A 72 -25.14 2.22 -4.87
N GLU A 73 -24.79 3.28 -4.15
CA GLU A 73 -24.91 4.66 -4.62
C GLU A 73 -24.16 4.88 -5.94
N SER A 74 -22.98 4.31 -6.08
CA SER A 74 -22.16 4.35 -7.30
C SER A 74 -22.94 3.88 -8.55
N LEU A 75 -23.83 2.91 -8.42
CA LEU A 75 -24.63 2.44 -9.55
C LEU A 75 -25.78 3.38 -9.90
N GLU A 76 -26.45 3.92 -8.89
CA GLU A 76 -27.54 4.87 -9.12
C GLU A 76 -27.00 6.18 -9.69
N GLU A 77 -25.84 6.64 -9.20
CA GLU A 77 -25.12 7.80 -9.72
C GLU A 77 -24.66 7.58 -11.17
N GLU A 78 -24.18 6.38 -11.51
CA GLU A 78 -23.79 6.02 -12.90
C GLU A 78 -25.01 6.06 -13.82
N LYS A 79 -26.13 5.46 -13.41
CA LYS A 79 -27.38 5.51 -14.16
C LYS A 79 -27.85 6.96 -14.36
N ALA A 80 -27.81 7.76 -13.31
CA ALA A 80 -28.20 9.17 -13.38
C ALA A 80 -27.31 9.96 -14.35
N ALA A 81 -26.00 9.70 -14.33
CA ALA A 81 -25.04 10.35 -15.21
C ALA A 81 -25.12 9.85 -16.69
N ASN A 82 -25.63 8.63 -16.91
CA ASN A 82 -25.67 7.95 -18.21
C ASN A 82 -27.11 7.64 -18.70
N HIS A 83 -28.00 8.61 -18.59
CA HIS A 83 -29.39 8.53 -19.12
C HIS A 83 -30.15 7.25 -18.70
N GLY A 84 -29.98 6.81 -17.45
CA GLY A 84 -30.67 5.64 -16.87
C GLY A 84 -30.00 4.29 -17.19
N LYS A 85 -28.84 4.28 -17.85
CA LYS A 85 -28.13 3.06 -18.25
C LYS A 85 -26.82 2.89 -17.49
N LEU A 86 -26.45 1.64 -17.26
CA LEU A 86 -25.10 1.29 -16.83
C LEU A 86 -24.19 1.08 -18.05
N GLU A 87 -22.91 1.42 -17.90
CA GLU A 87 -21.90 1.11 -18.91
C GLU A 87 -21.79 -0.42 -19.13
N PRO A 88 -21.67 -0.88 -20.38
CA PRO A 88 -21.63 -2.32 -20.68
C PRO A 88 -20.36 -3.00 -20.16
N VAL A 89 -19.30 -2.23 -19.95
CA VAL A 89 -18.03 -2.70 -19.38
C VAL A 89 -17.63 -1.82 -18.22
N THR A 90 -17.18 -2.44 -17.14
CA THR A 90 -16.64 -1.73 -15.97
C THR A 90 -15.16 -1.97 -15.85
N TYR A 91 -14.39 -0.90 -15.68
CA TYR A 91 -12.94 -0.95 -15.56
C TYR A 91 -12.49 -0.58 -14.16
N GLY A 92 -11.72 -1.47 -13.52
CA GLY A 92 -11.01 -1.21 -12.28
C GLY A 92 -9.52 -1.05 -12.53
N LEU A 93 -8.86 -0.18 -11.78
CA LEU A 93 -7.41 -0.01 -11.79
C LEU A 93 -6.87 -0.10 -10.37
N ALA A 94 -5.94 -1.01 -10.13
CA ALA A 94 -5.21 -1.16 -8.87
C ALA A 94 -3.74 -0.78 -9.07
N LEU A 95 -3.28 0.24 -8.33
CA LEU A 95 -1.93 0.80 -8.40
C LEU A 95 -1.15 0.40 -7.15
N SER A 96 -0.05 -0.33 -7.32
CA SER A 96 0.75 -0.79 -6.22
C SER A 96 1.69 0.26 -5.64
N GLY A 97 2.23 -0.02 -4.43
CA GLY A 97 3.44 0.60 -3.92
C GLY A 97 4.65 0.35 -4.83
N GLY A 98 5.81 0.92 -4.44
CA GLY A 98 7.08 0.76 -5.16
C GLY A 98 8.01 1.98 -5.14
N GLY A 99 7.72 3.04 -4.36
CA GLY A 99 8.58 4.22 -4.25
C GLY A 99 8.86 4.87 -5.61
N GLN A 100 10.13 5.08 -5.95
CA GLN A 100 10.56 5.64 -7.24
C GLN A 100 10.16 4.79 -8.46
N ASP A 101 9.92 3.49 -8.26
CA ASP A 101 9.49 2.57 -9.32
C ASP A 101 8.08 2.89 -9.84
N GLY A 102 7.32 3.75 -9.13
CA GLY A 102 6.09 4.36 -9.63
C GLY A 102 6.23 5.07 -10.98
N ALA A 103 7.45 5.45 -11.37
CA ALA A 103 7.74 5.97 -12.70
C ALA A 103 7.31 5.02 -13.82
N PHE A 104 7.37 3.69 -13.60
CA PHE A 104 6.87 2.69 -14.53
C PHE A 104 5.36 2.82 -14.76
N GLY A 105 4.59 2.86 -13.66
CA GLY A 105 3.13 3.00 -13.73
C GLY A 105 2.69 4.31 -14.35
N ALA A 106 3.37 5.42 -14.02
CA ALA A 106 3.13 6.70 -14.66
C ALA A 106 3.41 6.64 -16.18
N GLY A 107 4.51 5.99 -16.57
CA GLY A 107 4.84 5.74 -17.97
C GLY A 107 3.76 4.91 -18.69
N ILE A 108 3.29 3.80 -18.08
CA ILE A 108 2.19 3.01 -18.64
C ILE A 108 0.94 3.87 -18.84
N LEU A 109 0.50 4.61 -17.83
CA LEU A 109 -0.71 5.43 -17.92
C LEU A 109 -0.62 6.47 -19.05
N CYS A 110 0.51 7.17 -19.15
CA CYS A 110 0.74 8.16 -20.22
C CYS A 110 0.83 7.49 -21.61
N GLY A 111 1.56 6.40 -21.75
CA GLY A 111 1.66 5.65 -23.00
C GLY A 111 0.32 5.06 -23.44
N TRP A 112 -0.46 4.57 -22.49
CA TRP A 112 -1.80 4.02 -22.74
C TRP A 112 -2.79 5.09 -23.22
N SER A 113 -2.68 6.32 -22.66
CA SER A 113 -3.43 7.48 -23.18
C SER A 113 -2.99 7.86 -24.60
N GLN A 114 -1.67 7.83 -24.87
CA GLN A 114 -1.13 8.09 -26.22
C GLN A 114 -1.64 7.09 -27.23
N ALA A 115 -1.82 5.82 -26.85
CA ALA A 115 -2.44 4.79 -27.69
C ALA A 115 -3.94 5.02 -27.94
N GLY A 116 -4.59 5.93 -27.20
CA GLY A 116 -6.03 6.22 -27.30
C GLY A 116 -6.94 5.10 -26.77
N THR A 117 -6.38 4.12 -26.06
CA THR A 117 -7.13 2.92 -25.61
C THR A 117 -7.28 2.84 -24.09
N ARG A 118 -6.75 3.83 -23.34
CA ARG A 118 -6.92 3.89 -21.87
C ARG A 118 -8.39 4.12 -21.53
N PRO A 119 -9.03 3.18 -20.80
CA PRO A 119 -10.43 3.34 -20.44
C PRO A 119 -10.62 4.37 -19.32
N GLN A 120 -11.84 4.85 -19.16
CA GLN A 120 -12.22 5.57 -17.95
C GLN A 120 -12.50 4.56 -16.84
N PHE A 121 -11.69 4.59 -15.79
CA PHE A 121 -11.83 3.65 -14.69
C PHE A 121 -13.00 4.02 -13.78
N LYS A 122 -13.88 3.07 -13.52
CA LYS A 122 -14.97 3.16 -12.54
C LYS A 122 -14.44 3.17 -11.11
N LEU A 123 -13.42 2.34 -10.86
CA LEU A 123 -12.74 2.23 -9.58
C LEU A 123 -11.24 2.39 -9.79
N VAL A 124 -10.61 3.26 -9.00
CA VAL A 124 -9.15 3.36 -8.90
C VAL A 124 -8.75 3.18 -7.46
N THR A 125 -7.77 2.33 -7.21
CA THR A 125 -7.19 2.12 -5.89
C THR A 125 -5.70 2.38 -5.91
N GLY A 126 -5.13 2.83 -4.79
CA GLY A 126 -3.70 3.10 -4.69
C GLY A 126 -3.12 2.84 -3.32
N ILE A 127 -1.87 2.36 -3.32
CA ILE A 127 -1.03 2.14 -2.14
C ILE A 127 0.31 2.84 -2.36
N SER A 128 0.85 3.56 -1.36
CA SER A 128 2.17 4.19 -1.41
C SER A 128 2.32 5.10 -2.64
N THR A 129 3.32 4.90 -3.48
CA THR A 129 3.45 5.65 -4.75
C THR A 129 2.21 5.50 -5.64
N GLY A 130 1.52 4.35 -5.60
CA GLY A 130 0.22 4.17 -6.26
C GLY A 130 -0.87 5.09 -5.71
N ALA A 131 -0.85 5.42 -4.42
CA ALA A 131 -1.77 6.39 -3.83
C ALA A 131 -1.46 7.83 -4.29
N LEU A 132 -0.18 8.14 -4.52
CA LEU A 132 0.22 9.45 -5.05
C LEU A 132 -0.21 9.64 -6.50
N MET A 133 -0.25 8.59 -7.33
CA MET A 133 -0.70 8.67 -8.72
C MET A 133 -2.20 8.45 -8.91
N ALA A 134 -2.88 7.80 -7.95
CA ALA A 134 -4.28 7.38 -8.08
C ALA A 134 -5.26 8.52 -8.41
N PRO A 135 -5.20 9.72 -7.82
CA PRO A 135 -6.09 10.83 -8.20
C PRO A 135 -5.96 11.21 -9.68
N PHE A 136 -4.74 11.27 -10.20
CA PHE A 136 -4.47 11.65 -11.59
C PHE A 136 -4.85 10.54 -12.57
N ALA A 137 -4.60 9.27 -12.19
CA ALA A 137 -5.09 8.11 -12.93
C ALA A 137 -6.62 8.06 -13.00
N PHE A 138 -7.29 8.42 -11.91
CA PHE A 138 -8.74 8.52 -11.80
C PHE A 138 -9.32 9.64 -12.67
N LEU A 139 -8.69 10.81 -12.67
CA LEU A 139 -9.14 11.94 -13.49
C LEU A 139 -8.87 11.76 -14.99
N GLY A 140 -7.89 10.93 -15.35
CA GLY A 140 -7.67 10.51 -16.73
C GLY A 140 -6.61 11.32 -17.50
N PRO A 141 -6.61 11.23 -18.85
CA PRO A 141 -5.52 11.72 -19.70
C PRO A 141 -5.19 13.21 -19.56
N ALA A 142 -6.14 14.05 -19.12
CA ALA A 142 -5.89 15.49 -18.88
C ALA A 142 -4.82 15.73 -17.81
N TYR A 143 -4.53 14.75 -16.98
CA TYR A 143 -3.53 14.82 -15.91
C TYR A 143 -2.24 14.03 -16.20
N ASP A 144 -2.06 13.52 -17.41
CA ASP A 144 -0.86 12.76 -17.77
C ASP A 144 0.41 13.60 -17.70
N HIS A 145 0.30 14.91 -17.97
CA HIS A 145 1.41 15.83 -17.83
C HIS A 145 1.86 15.93 -16.35
N THR A 146 0.90 15.96 -15.41
CA THR A 146 1.19 15.99 -13.97
C THR A 146 1.85 14.68 -13.52
N LEU A 147 1.36 13.52 -14.02
CA LEU A 147 1.99 12.23 -13.77
C LEU A 147 3.42 12.19 -14.29
N LYS A 148 3.66 12.65 -15.52
CA LYS A 148 4.99 12.69 -16.11
C LYS A 148 5.91 13.58 -15.27
N GLU A 149 5.51 14.80 -14.95
CA GLU A 149 6.29 15.73 -14.14
C GLU A 149 6.63 15.11 -12.78
N ALA A 150 5.65 14.58 -12.06
CA ALA A 150 5.81 14.00 -10.73
C ALA A 150 6.76 12.78 -10.69
N TYR A 151 6.99 12.10 -11.82
CA TYR A 151 7.84 10.90 -11.86
C TYR A 151 9.09 11.03 -12.75
N THR A 152 9.34 12.20 -13.35
CA THR A 152 10.51 12.40 -14.22
C THR A 152 11.36 13.62 -13.85
N THR A 153 10.86 14.50 -12.95
CA THR A 153 11.58 15.74 -12.59
C THR A 153 11.99 15.80 -11.13
N ILE A 154 11.43 14.97 -10.28
CA ILE A 154 11.71 14.93 -8.83
C ILE A 154 13.00 14.18 -8.52
N SER A 155 13.55 14.45 -7.34
CA SER A 155 14.74 13.83 -6.78
C SER A 155 14.58 13.71 -5.25
N ASP A 156 15.54 13.12 -4.55
CA ASP A 156 15.53 12.95 -3.09
C ASP A 156 15.13 14.21 -2.32
N LYS A 157 15.65 15.38 -2.71
CA LYS A 157 15.40 16.68 -2.06
C LYS A 157 13.93 17.13 -2.13
N ASP A 158 13.20 16.68 -3.14
CA ASP A 158 11.79 17.01 -3.36
C ASP A 158 10.87 16.10 -2.56
N ILE A 159 11.40 15.00 -2.00
CA ILE A 159 10.64 13.99 -1.27
C ILE A 159 10.97 14.02 0.22
N TYR A 160 12.25 14.14 0.60
CA TYR A 160 12.64 14.11 2.00
C TYR A 160 13.84 14.97 2.34
N LYS A 161 13.97 15.22 3.65
CA LYS A 161 15.16 15.83 4.23
C LYS A 161 15.73 14.90 5.30
N ALA A 162 16.94 14.43 5.08
CA ALA A 162 17.61 13.56 6.03
C ALA A 162 17.96 14.31 7.33
N HIS A 163 17.77 13.66 8.47
CA HIS A 163 18.22 14.18 9.75
C HIS A 163 19.75 14.20 9.83
N LYS A 164 20.29 15.17 10.57
CA LYS A 164 21.74 15.23 10.84
C LYS A 164 22.19 13.99 11.61
N PRO A 165 23.38 13.43 11.33
CA PRO A 165 23.88 12.22 12.00
C PRO A 165 23.84 12.28 13.54
N LEU A 166 24.12 13.46 14.11
CA LEU A 166 24.04 13.66 15.57
C LEU A 166 22.61 13.46 16.10
N ALA A 167 21.58 13.92 15.38
CA ALA A 167 20.19 13.72 15.78
C ALA A 167 19.80 12.24 15.77
N ILE A 168 20.25 11.49 14.77
CA ILE A 168 20.06 10.03 14.70
C ILE A 168 20.78 9.33 15.86
N LEU A 169 22.02 9.72 16.16
CA LEU A 169 22.77 9.16 17.29
C LEU A 169 22.04 9.41 18.64
N LEU A 170 21.55 10.63 18.86
CA LEU A 170 20.78 10.99 20.07
C LEU A 170 19.48 10.20 20.17
N ALA A 171 18.85 9.86 19.05
CA ALA A 171 17.67 9.02 19.03
C ALA A 171 17.99 7.56 19.38
N VAL A 172 19.08 7.01 18.84
CA VAL A 172 19.53 5.64 19.15
C VAL A 172 19.83 5.45 20.64
N VAL A 173 20.43 6.45 21.28
CA VAL A 173 20.69 6.42 22.73
C VAL A 173 19.50 6.92 23.56
N ASN A 174 18.34 7.11 22.96
CA ASN A 174 17.05 7.48 23.57
C ASN A 174 17.09 8.83 24.35
N VAL A 175 18.00 9.73 23.97
CA VAL A 175 18.07 11.08 24.53
C VAL A 175 17.03 12.01 23.90
N LYS A 176 16.78 11.86 22.59
CA LYS A 176 15.76 12.59 21.84
C LYS A 176 15.13 11.66 20.82
N PRO A 177 13.96 11.08 21.09
CA PRO A 177 13.31 10.16 20.18
C PRO A 177 12.98 10.84 18.85
N LEU A 178 13.27 10.14 17.73
CA LEU A 178 12.87 10.52 16.38
C LEU A 178 11.90 9.46 15.85
N PRO A 179 10.78 9.87 15.24
CA PRO A 179 9.82 8.94 14.67
C PRO A 179 10.31 8.27 13.38
N ALA A 180 11.33 8.84 12.71
CA ALA A 180 11.88 8.36 11.46
C ALA A 180 13.30 8.90 11.19
N LEU A 181 13.95 8.37 10.15
CA LEU A 181 15.28 8.81 9.70
C LEU A 181 15.24 10.14 8.94
N THR A 182 14.09 10.50 8.38
CA THR A 182 13.91 11.70 7.55
C THR A 182 12.70 12.52 7.98
N GLU A 183 12.62 13.75 7.46
CA GLU A 183 11.42 14.59 7.49
C GLU A 183 10.70 14.45 6.13
N ASN A 184 9.37 14.36 6.13
CA ASN A 184 8.55 14.25 4.91
C ASN A 184 7.96 15.57 4.45
N LYS A 185 8.35 16.70 5.04
CA LYS A 185 7.85 18.02 4.66
C LYS A 185 7.98 18.32 3.16
N PRO A 186 9.09 17.99 2.47
CA PRO A 186 9.16 18.19 1.02
C PRO A 186 8.08 17.41 0.26
N MET A 187 7.80 16.16 0.64
CA MET A 187 6.72 15.35 0.04
C MET A 187 5.35 15.98 0.31
N GLU A 188 5.10 16.50 1.52
CA GLU A 188 3.86 17.22 1.84
C GLU A 188 3.69 18.46 0.96
N GLU A 189 4.75 19.24 0.75
CA GLU A 189 4.76 20.41 -0.13
C GLU A 189 4.56 20.02 -1.60
N LEU A 190 5.16 18.92 -2.05
CA LEU A 190 4.95 18.38 -3.40
C LEU A 190 3.50 17.96 -3.60
N VAL A 191 2.94 17.21 -2.68
CA VAL A 191 1.51 16.79 -2.74
C VAL A 191 0.60 18.02 -2.70
N ALA A 192 0.91 19.03 -1.87
CA ALA A 192 0.12 20.27 -1.80
C ALA A 192 0.15 21.07 -3.10
N ARG A 193 1.26 21.04 -3.83
CA ARG A 193 1.39 21.70 -5.15
C ARG A 193 0.62 20.96 -6.25
N LEU A 194 0.61 19.61 -6.21
CA LEU A 194 0.00 18.80 -7.26
C LEU A 194 -1.51 18.57 -7.05
N VAL A 195 -1.98 18.60 -5.81
CA VAL A 195 -3.38 18.36 -5.43
C VAL A 195 -3.93 19.64 -4.82
N ASP A 196 -4.52 20.47 -5.64
CA ASP A 196 -5.17 21.74 -5.27
C ASP A 196 -6.70 21.60 -5.17
N ASP A 197 -7.38 22.71 -4.91
CA ASP A 197 -8.86 22.76 -4.84
C ASP A 197 -9.50 22.32 -6.16
N LYS A 198 -8.86 22.56 -7.30
CA LYS A 198 -9.35 22.15 -8.62
C LYS A 198 -9.35 20.62 -8.74
N VAL A 199 -8.24 19.98 -8.39
CA VAL A 199 -8.15 18.50 -8.37
C VAL A 199 -9.21 17.91 -7.44
N LEU A 200 -9.36 18.47 -6.23
CA LEU A 200 -10.37 18.01 -5.28
C LEU A 200 -11.80 18.13 -5.86
N ALA A 201 -12.13 19.28 -6.45
CA ALA A 201 -13.44 19.51 -7.06
C ALA A 201 -13.70 18.57 -8.25
N GLU A 202 -12.68 18.25 -9.05
CA GLU A 202 -12.79 17.30 -10.15
C GLU A 202 -13.00 15.87 -9.65
N VAL A 203 -12.27 15.45 -8.61
CA VAL A 203 -12.50 14.15 -7.96
C VAL A 203 -13.94 14.06 -7.41
N ALA A 204 -14.44 15.12 -6.76
CA ALA A 204 -15.83 15.19 -6.29
C ALA A 204 -16.82 15.07 -7.45
N ARG A 205 -16.58 15.76 -8.57
CA ARG A 205 -17.42 15.69 -9.76
C ARG A 205 -17.49 14.26 -10.32
N GLU A 206 -16.34 13.60 -10.44
CA GLU A 206 -16.30 12.22 -10.93
C GLU A 206 -16.92 11.22 -9.94
N HIS A 207 -16.80 11.48 -8.64
CA HIS A 207 -17.48 10.69 -7.60
C HIS A 207 -19.00 10.72 -7.79
N ARG A 208 -19.58 11.91 -8.00
CA ARG A 208 -21.02 12.08 -8.26
C ARG A 208 -21.53 11.42 -9.54
N LYS A 209 -20.61 11.06 -10.46
CA LYS A 209 -20.94 10.23 -11.63
C LYS A 209 -20.85 8.73 -11.34
N GLY A 210 -20.71 8.35 -10.09
CA GLY A 210 -20.64 6.97 -9.66
C GLY A 210 -19.26 6.34 -9.72
N ARG A 211 -18.19 7.11 -9.94
CA ARG A 211 -16.82 6.58 -9.92
C ARG A 211 -16.27 6.60 -8.49
N ARG A 212 -15.34 5.72 -8.19
CA ARG A 212 -14.77 5.58 -6.84
C ARG A 212 -13.24 5.63 -6.87
N LEU A 213 -12.67 6.42 -5.97
CA LEU A 213 -11.24 6.52 -5.72
C LEU A 213 -10.96 6.10 -4.28
N LEU A 214 -10.16 5.04 -4.09
CA LEU A 214 -9.83 4.49 -2.78
C LEU A 214 -8.32 4.50 -2.57
N ILE A 215 -7.89 4.88 -1.37
CA ILE A 215 -6.48 4.82 -0.95
C ILE A 215 -6.39 3.99 0.33
N GLY A 216 -5.33 3.17 0.43
CA GLY A 216 -5.04 2.37 1.61
C GLY A 216 -3.92 2.94 2.45
N THR A 217 -4.06 2.91 3.77
CA THR A 217 -3.02 3.21 4.76
C THR A 217 -2.99 2.12 5.82
N THR A 218 -1.85 1.95 6.51
CA THR A 218 -1.77 1.04 7.65
C THR A 218 -2.01 1.80 8.95
N GLN A 219 -3.01 1.43 9.72
CA GLN A 219 -3.16 1.87 11.11
C GLN A 219 -2.23 1.01 11.97
N MET A 220 -1.23 1.67 12.60
CA MET A 220 -0.08 0.99 13.19
C MET A 220 -0.41 0.23 14.48
N ASP A 221 -1.28 0.78 15.34
CA ASP A 221 -1.62 0.15 16.61
C ASP A 221 -2.48 -1.11 16.43
N ALA A 222 -3.42 -1.09 15.47
CA ALA A 222 -4.29 -2.21 15.19
C ALA A 222 -3.67 -3.23 14.22
N GLN A 223 -2.56 -2.89 13.55
CA GLN A 223 -1.95 -3.70 12.49
C GLN A 223 -2.96 -4.06 11.40
N ARG A 224 -3.74 -3.07 10.95
CA ARG A 224 -4.82 -3.26 9.97
C ARG A 224 -4.75 -2.25 8.84
N LEU A 225 -5.17 -2.69 7.65
CA LEU A 225 -5.39 -1.82 6.50
C LEU A 225 -6.63 -0.96 6.75
N VAL A 226 -6.51 0.35 6.53
CA VAL A 226 -7.62 1.29 6.43
C VAL A 226 -7.79 1.72 4.98
N ILE A 227 -8.99 1.52 4.46
CA ILE A 227 -9.40 1.97 3.12
C ILE A 227 -10.14 3.29 3.26
N TRP A 228 -9.67 4.31 2.54
CA TRP A 228 -10.24 5.65 2.52
C TRP A 228 -11.01 5.89 1.23
N ASN A 229 -12.27 6.33 1.34
CA ASN A 229 -13.08 6.77 0.21
C ASN A 229 -12.77 8.23 -0.14
N MET A 230 -11.75 8.41 -0.97
CA MET A 230 -11.25 9.74 -1.34
C MET A 230 -12.28 10.59 -2.08
N GLY A 231 -13.12 9.93 -2.90
CA GLY A 231 -14.21 10.59 -3.59
C GLY A 231 -15.29 11.14 -2.64
N ALA A 232 -15.64 10.37 -1.61
CA ALA A 232 -16.57 10.81 -0.58
C ALA A 232 -16.00 11.98 0.24
N ILE A 233 -14.71 11.95 0.58
CA ILE A 233 -14.00 13.06 1.23
C ILE A 233 -14.08 14.31 0.35
N ALA A 234 -13.72 14.18 -0.93
CA ALA A 234 -13.76 15.31 -1.87
C ALA A 234 -15.16 15.90 -2.05
N ASN A 235 -16.19 15.05 -2.03
CA ASN A 235 -17.59 15.44 -2.22
C ASN A 235 -18.30 15.90 -0.93
N SER A 236 -17.62 15.86 0.21
CA SER A 236 -18.24 16.11 1.52
C SER A 236 -18.64 17.57 1.79
N GLY A 237 -18.03 18.53 1.09
CA GLY A 237 -18.16 19.96 1.40
C GLY A 237 -17.49 20.38 2.72
N ASN A 238 -16.78 19.48 3.39
CA ASN A 238 -16.07 19.79 4.63
C ASN A 238 -14.88 20.73 4.35
N PRO A 239 -14.70 21.84 5.09
CA PRO A 239 -13.62 22.79 4.85
C PRO A 239 -12.20 22.18 5.03
N LYS A 240 -12.08 21.05 5.74
CA LYS A 240 -10.83 20.31 5.91
C LYS A 240 -10.65 19.16 4.90
N ALA A 241 -11.55 19.02 3.92
CA ALA A 241 -11.50 17.91 2.97
C ALA A 241 -10.18 17.85 2.18
N LEU A 242 -9.68 19.00 1.70
CA LEU A 242 -8.41 19.08 0.97
C LEU A 242 -7.20 18.70 1.84
N GLU A 243 -7.16 19.20 3.07
CA GLU A 243 -6.10 18.87 4.03
C GLU A 243 -6.09 17.36 4.32
N LEU A 244 -7.27 16.79 4.63
CA LEU A 244 -7.42 15.36 4.88
C LEU A 244 -7.04 14.52 3.66
N PHE A 245 -7.49 14.91 2.47
CA PHE A 245 -7.16 14.22 1.22
C PHE A 245 -5.66 14.12 1.00
N ARG A 246 -4.95 15.24 1.10
CA ARG A 246 -3.47 15.30 0.99
C ARG A 246 -2.79 14.46 2.06
N LYS A 247 -3.25 14.58 3.31
CA LYS A 247 -2.69 13.85 4.45
C LYS A 247 -2.80 12.34 4.30
N ILE A 248 -3.91 11.83 3.74
CA ILE A 248 -4.09 10.40 3.45
C ILE A 248 -3.09 9.94 2.38
N MET A 249 -2.88 10.74 1.32
CA MET A 249 -1.90 10.41 0.28
C MET A 249 -0.48 10.32 0.86
N VAL A 250 -0.09 11.30 1.68
CA VAL A 250 1.21 11.31 2.38
C VAL A 250 1.32 10.12 3.35
N ALA A 251 0.27 9.84 4.13
CA ALA A 251 0.26 8.71 5.06
C ALA A 251 0.46 7.38 4.33
N SER A 252 -0.21 7.20 3.18
CA SER A 252 -0.07 6.00 2.35
C SER A 252 1.34 5.81 1.79
N ALA A 253 2.11 6.88 1.66
CA ALA A 253 3.50 6.86 1.18
C ALA A 253 4.54 7.03 2.30
N SER A 254 4.12 7.00 3.57
CA SER A 254 5.01 7.15 4.73
C SER A 254 5.58 5.79 5.15
N ILE A 255 6.64 5.34 4.47
CA ILE A 255 7.35 4.08 4.76
C ILE A 255 7.91 4.13 6.19
N PRO A 256 7.53 3.19 7.09
CA PRO A 256 7.98 3.18 8.46
C PRO A 256 9.50 3.15 8.58
N ALA A 257 10.02 3.78 9.62
CA ALA A 257 11.43 4.05 9.89
C ALA A 257 12.09 5.05 8.93
N PHE A 258 11.70 5.12 7.66
CA PHE A 258 12.24 6.10 6.71
C PHE A 258 11.50 7.44 6.81
N PHE A 259 10.16 7.43 6.76
CA PHE A 259 9.29 8.60 6.92
C PHE A 259 8.55 8.60 8.26
N PRO A 260 8.28 9.79 8.85
CA PRO A 260 7.43 9.88 10.03
C PRO A 260 6.00 9.48 9.70
N PRO A 261 5.31 8.76 10.62
CA PRO A 261 3.91 8.43 10.44
C PRO A 261 3.02 9.69 10.47
N GLN A 262 1.83 9.59 9.89
CA GLN A 262 0.81 10.63 9.96
C GLN A 262 -0.19 10.34 11.08
N TYR A 263 -0.56 11.38 11.83
CA TYR A 263 -1.51 11.27 12.94
C TYR A 263 -2.86 11.87 12.55
N PHE A 264 -3.93 11.07 12.61
CA PHE A 264 -5.28 11.51 12.31
C PHE A 264 -6.06 11.74 13.59
N GLU A 265 -6.66 12.92 13.73
CA GLU A 265 -7.64 13.18 14.78
C GLU A 265 -8.90 12.37 14.48
N VAL A 266 -9.40 11.63 15.47
CA VAL A 266 -10.54 10.74 15.34
C VAL A 266 -11.46 10.84 16.55
N GLU A 267 -12.73 10.46 16.38
CA GLU A 267 -13.74 10.38 17.42
C GLU A 267 -14.24 8.94 17.53
N ALA A 268 -14.41 8.46 18.77
CA ALA A 268 -15.07 7.19 19.07
C ALA A 268 -15.82 7.31 20.40
N GLY A 269 -17.08 6.88 20.44
CA GLY A 269 -17.95 7.16 21.58
C GLY A 269 -18.04 8.68 21.84
N ALA A 270 -17.79 9.09 23.08
CA ALA A 270 -17.75 10.51 23.48
C ALA A 270 -16.32 11.09 23.50
N GLY A 271 -15.30 10.34 23.09
CA GLY A 271 -13.87 10.70 23.20
C GLY A 271 -13.28 11.17 21.88
N ARG A 272 -12.18 11.96 22.01
CA ARG A 272 -11.30 12.34 20.90
C ARG A 272 -9.96 11.66 21.08
N TYR A 273 -9.46 11.10 20.00
CA TYR A 273 -8.25 10.29 19.97
C TYR A 273 -7.39 10.65 18.77
N GLN A 274 -6.23 10.03 18.69
CA GLN A 274 -5.33 10.10 17.53
C GLN A 274 -5.01 8.70 17.04
N GLU A 275 -5.06 8.47 15.76
CA GLU A 275 -4.55 7.24 15.12
C GLU A 275 -3.25 7.51 14.39
N MET A 276 -2.30 6.60 14.54
CA MET A 276 -1.01 6.62 13.84
C MET A 276 -1.10 5.79 12.56
N HIS A 277 -0.90 6.43 11.41
CA HIS A 277 -0.92 5.76 10.11
C HIS A 277 0.43 5.86 9.40
N GLY A 278 0.82 4.77 8.76
CA GLY A 278 1.96 4.67 7.87
C GLY A 278 1.57 4.13 6.50
N ASP A 279 2.60 3.82 5.72
CA ASP A 279 2.46 3.29 4.36
C ASP A 279 1.52 2.08 4.31
N GLY A 280 0.62 2.09 3.32
CA GLY A 280 -0.29 0.98 3.09
C GLY A 280 0.42 -0.32 2.74
N GLY A 281 1.62 -0.24 2.16
CA GLY A 281 2.48 -1.38 1.81
C GLY A 281 2.89 -2.25 2.98
N VAL A 282 2.81 -1.76 4.23
CA VAL A 282 3.01 -2.59 5.42
C VAL A 282 1.97 -3.72 5.50
N MET A 283 0.73 -3.46 5.07
CA MET A 283 -0.37 -4.43 5.12
C MET A 283 -0.68 -5.05 3.75
N THR A 284 -0.50 -4.30 2.67
CA THR A 284 -0.76 -4.77 1.30
C THR A 284 -0.06 -3.86 0.30
N GLU A 285 0.66 -4.44 -0.64
CA GLU A 285 1.36 -3.70 -1.69
C GLU A 285 0.43 -3.24 -2.82
N VAL A 286 -0.67 -3.96 -3.03
CA VAL A 286 -1.72 -3.61 -4.00
C VAL A 286 -3.06 -4.11 -3.52
N MET A 287 -4.09 -3.26 -3.59
CA MET A 287 -5.43 -3.60 -3.15
C MET A 287 -6.47 -3.35 -4.25
N LEU A 288 -7.64 -3.95 -4.12
CA LEU A 288 -8.83 -3.58 -4.89
C LEU A 288 -9.91 -3.03 -3.96
N TYR A 289 -10.70 -3.87 -3.32
CA TYR A 289 -11.71 -3.51 -2.32
C TYR A 289 -11.67 -4.47 -1.13
N GLU A 290 -10.72 -5.39 -1.15
CA GLU A 290 -10.47 -6.41 -0.13
C GLU A 290 -11.78 -7.09 0.34
N ASN A 291 -11.90 -7.35 1.64
CA ASN A 291 -13.13 -7.90 2.20
C ASN A 291 -14.18 -6.82 2.55
N ALA A 292 -13.85 -5.54 2.37
CA ALA A 292 -14.70 -4.44 2.76
C ALA A 292 -15.96 -4.31 1.90
N ILE A 293 -15.93 -4.77 0.66
CA ILE A 293 -17.06 -4.74 -0.29
C ILE A 293 -17.38 -6.14 -0.77
N LYS A 294 -18.68 -6.45 -0.89
CA LYS A 294 -19.18 -7.66 -1.57
C LYS A 294 -19.72 -7.27 -2.94
N PRO A 295 -18.92 -7.37 -4.00
CA PRO A 295 -19.29 -6.79 -5.30
C PRO A 295 -20.43 -7.53 -6.03
N PHE A 296 -20.67 -8.81 -5.72
CA PHE A 296 -21.73 -9.61 -6.37
C PHE A 296 -23.16 -9.12 -6.12
N SER A 297 -23.38 -8.42 -5.01
CA SER A 297 -24.68 -7.82 -4.73
C SER A 297 -24.88 -6.50 -5.48
N ILE A 298 -23.86 -6.05 -6.25
CA ILE A 298 -23.81 -4.71 -6.80
C ILE A 298 -23.49 -4.78 -8.30
N GLY A 299 -24.44 -4.44 -9.19
CA GLY A 299 -24.14 -4.05 -10.56
C GLY A 299 -24.53 -4.98 -11.72
N GLY A 300 -25.32 -6.02 -11.49
CA GLY A 300 -25.92 -6.81 -12.58
C GLY A 300 -24.88 -7.55 -13.47
N GLU A 301 -25.39 -8.17 -14.54
CA GLU A 301 -24.58 -8.84 -15.56
C GLU A 301 -23.95 -7.80 -16.49
N ARG A 302 -22.67 -7.51 -16.31
CA ARG A 302 -21.85 -6.70 -17.24
C ARG A 302 -20.40 -7.15 -17.20
N LYS A 303 -19.70 -6.96 -18.31
CA LYS A 303 -18.27 -7.27 -18.36
C LYS A 303 -17.50 -6.41 -17.36
N ARG A 304 -16.57 -7.02 -16.65
CA ARG A 304 -15.72 -6.36 -15.67
C ARG A 304 -14.27 -6.65 -15.97
N GLU A 305 -13.46 -5.60 -16.07
CA GLU A 305 -12.02 -5.71 -16.32
C GLU A 305 -11.24 -5.09 -15.18
N LEU A 306 -10.30 -5.85 -14.64
CA LEU A 306 -9.40 -5.41 -13.58
C LEU A 306 -7.99 -5.27 -14.14
N TYR A 307 -7.50 -4.04 -14.15
CA TYR A 307 -6.13 -3.71 -14.50
C TYR A 307 -5.30 -3.49 -13.22
N ILE A 308 -4.13 -4.10 -13.17
CA ILE A 308 -3.21 -4.01 -12.05
C ILE A 308 -1.86 -3.53 -12.60
N ILE A 309 -1.33 -2.45 -12.03
CA ILE A 309 0.01 -1.97 -12.32
C ILE A 309 0.86 -2.19 -11.06
N ARG A 310 1.76 -3.18 -11.13
CA ARG A 310 2.75 -3.45 -10.09
C ARG A 310 4.02 -2.64 -10.37
N ASN A 311 4.28 -1.64 -9.56
CA ASN A 311 5.45 -0.77 -9.66
C ASN A 311 6.68 -1.46 -9.05
N GLU A 312 6.95 -2.68 -9.46
CA GLU A 312 8.12 -3.46 -9.05
C GLU A 312 8.33 -4.64 -10.00
N GLN A 313 9.54 -5.19 -10.01
CA GLN A 313 9.82 -6.47 -10.66
C GLN A 313 9.28 -7.62 -9.81
N VAL A 314 8.57 -8.54 -10.44
CA VAL A 314 8.01 -9.74 -9.78
C VAL A 314 9.00 -10.91 -9.70
N TYR A 315 10.11 -10.82 -10.40
CA TYR A 315 11.15 -11.85 -10.44
C TYR A 315 12.20 -11.67 -9.34
N PRO A 316 12.88 -12.76 -8.92
CA PRO A 316 14.00 -12.67 -8.00
C PRO A 316 15.12 -11.78 -8.55
N GLN A 317 15.63 -10.87 -7.72
CA GLN A 317 16.73 -9.98 -8.05
C GLN A 317 17.95 -10.38 -7.23
N TRP A 318 18.98 -10.92 -7.91
CA TRP A 318 20.21 -11.25 -7.22
C TRP A 318 21.01 -9.98 -6.89
N LYS A 319 21.40 -9.84 -5.62
CA LYS A 319 22.24 -8.74 -5.13
C LYS A 319 23.13 -9.28 -4.03
N LYS A 320 24.46 -9.05 -4.15
CA LYS A 320 25.39 -9.37 -3.07
C LYS A 320 25.11 -8.48 -1.87
N VAL A 321 24.75 -9.08 -0.74
CA VAL A 321 24.49 -8.38 0.53
C VAL A 321 25.77 -8.35 1.34
N LYS A 322 26.12 -7.17 1.89
CA LYS A 322 27.25 -7.08 2.83
C LYS A 322 26.83 -7.70 4.16
N PRO A 323 27.75 -8.41 4.88
CA PRO A 323 27.45 -9.03 6.17
C PRO A 323 27.42 -7.99 7.30
N GLN A 324 26.57 -6.98 7.17
CA GLN A 324 26.36 -5.90 8.13
C GLN A 324 24.88 -5.83 8.48
N LEU A 325 24.56 -5.54 9.74
CA LEU A 325 23.18 -5.52 10.26
C LEU A 325 22.24 -4.68 9.37
N LYS A 326 22.67 -3.48 9.00
CA LYS A 326 21.86 -2.57 8.16
C LYS A 326 21.54 -3.20 6.80
N ASP A 327 22.55 -3.73 6.11
CA ASP A 327 22.38 -4.28 4.74
C ASP A 327 21.52 -5.56 4.76
N ILE A 328 21.72 -6.41 5.80
CA ILE A 328 20.91 -7.62 6.00
C ILE A 328 19.46 -7.27 6.32
N ALA A 329 19.23 -6.32 7.25
CA ALA A 329 17.90 -5.90 7.65
C ALA A 329 17.13 -5.25 6.47
N SER A 330 17.78 -4.34 5.73
CA SER A 330 17.18 -3.73 4.53
C SER A 330 16.80 -4.80 3.51
N ARG A 331 17.71 -5.74 3.22
CA ARG A 331 17.41 -6.82 2.27
C ARG A 331 16.30 -7.75 2.71
N ALA A 332 16.18 -7.99 4.03
CA ALA A 332 15.08 -8.78 4.58
C ALA A 332 13.74 -8.08 4.38
N VAL A 333 13.66 -6.77 4.67
CA VAL A 333 12.46 -5.96 4.44
C VAL A 333 12.09 -5.95 2.95
N ASP A 334 13.04 -5.68 2.04
CA ASP A 334 12.81 -5.74 0.59
C ASP A 334 12.22 -7.10 0.17
N SER A 335 12.74 -8.19 0.76
CA SER A 335 12.27 -9.54 0.43
C SER A 335 10.86 -9.81 0.96
N LEU A 336 10.52 -9.30 2.16
CA LEU A 336 9.18 -9.41 2.74
C LEU A 336 8.16 -8.65 1.90
N LEU A 337 8.45 -7.40 1.53
CA LEU A 337 7.56 -6.56 0.70
C LEU A 337 7.35 -7.17 -0.68
N LYS A 338 8.42 -7.67 -1.30
CA LYS A 338 8.31 -8.38 -2.59
C LYS A 338 7.44 -9.63 -2.48
N SER A 339 7.67 -10.48 -1.47
CA SER A 339 6.88 -11.69 -1.24
C SER A 339 5.41 -11.38 -0.98
N GLN A 340 5.15 -10.35 -0.16
CA GLN A 340 3.80 -9.85 0.10
C GLN A 340 3.14 -9.37 -1.19
N GLY A 341 3.81 -8.52 -1.98
CA GLY A 341 3.27 -8.01 -3.24
C GLY A 341 2.93 -9.11 -4.24
N ILE A 342 3.76 -10.17 -4.32
CA ILE A 342 3.43 -11.35 -5.13
C ILE A 342 2.18 -12.05 -4.57
N GLY A 343 2.09 -12.24 -3.25
CA GLY A 343 0.92 -12.81 -2.59
C GLY A 343 -0.35 -12.00 -2.86
N ASP A 344 -0.26 -10.66 -2.87
CA ASP A 344 -1.37 -9.77 -3.21
C ASP A 344 -1.87 -9.97 -4.65
N LEU A 345 -0.96 -10.17 -5.62
CA LEU A 345 -1.33 -10.47 -6.99
C LEU A 345 -2.14 -11.77 -7.11
N TYR A 346 -1.75 -12.82 -6.34
CA TYR A 346 -2.53 -14.07 -6.27
C TYR A 346 -3.87 -13.87 -5.57
N ARG A 347 -3.92 -13.05 -4.53
CA ARG A 347 -5.16 -12.69 -3.83
C ARG A 347 -6.12 -11.94 -4.77
N LEU A 348 -5.63 -10.94 -5.50
CA LEU A 348 -6.42 -10.22 -6.49
C LEU A 348 -6.89 -11.13 -7.64
N TYR A 349 -6.08 -12.08 -8.08
CA TYR A 349 -6.49 -13.09 -9.04
C TYR A 349 -7.61 -13.98 -8.51
N THR A 350 -7.53 -14.38 -7.25
CA THR A 350 -8.61 -15.15 -6.59
C THR A 350 -9.90 -14.33 -6.53
N TYR A 351 -9.82 -13.03 -6.20
CA TYR A 351 -10.99 -12.14 -6.25
C TYR A 351 -11.51 -11.97 -7.66
N ALA A 352 -10.62 -11.80 -8.65
CA ALA A 352 -11.02 -11.69 -10.04
C ALA A 352 -11.80 -12.93 -10.50
N LYS A 353 -11.35 -14.13 -10.13
CA LYS A 353 -12.07 -15.38 -10.43
C LYS A 353 -13.38 -15.49 -9.70
N ARG A 354 -13.43 -15.15 -8.40
CA ARG A 354 -14.66 -15.17 -7.61
C ARG A 354 -15.72 -14.20 -8.17
N ASP A 355 -15.26 -13.02 -8.61
CA ASP A 355 -16.11 -11.88 -8.95
C ASP A 355 -16.30 -11.69 -10.46
N ASP A 356 -15.87 -12.67 -11.25
CA ASP A 356 -15.95 -12.66 -12.73
C ASP A 356 -15.33 -11.38 -13.33
N LEU A 357 -14.10 -11.07 -12.90
CA LEU A 357 -13.30 -9.98 -13.42
C LEU A 357 -12.26 -10.52 -14.39
N ASP A 358 -12.14 -9.92 -15.57
CA ASP A 358 -11.04 -10.20 -16.50
C ASP A 358 -9.75 -9.55 -15.97
N TYR A 359 -8.79 -10.39 -15.55
CA TYR A 359 -7.56 -10.00 -14.88
C TYR A 359 -6.47 -9.56 -15.88
N HIS A 360 -5.90 -8.38 -15.67
CA HIS A 360 -4.85 -7.80 -16.49
C HIS A 360 -3.73 -7.25 -15.59
N LEU A 361 -2.53 -7.80 -15.70
CA LEU A 361 -1.39 -7.40 -14.87
C LEU A 361 -0.25 -6.81 -15.71
N ALA A 362 0.26 -5.68 -15.26
CA ALA A 362 1.51 -5.08 -15.70
C ALA A 362 2.52 -5.02 -14.57
N PHE A 363 3.79 -5.23 -14.87
CA PHE A 363 4.90 -5.13 -13.93
C PHE A 363 6.20 -4.78 -14.65
N ILE A 364 7.19 -4.31 -13.91
CA ILE A 364 8.50 -3.92 -14.47
C ILE A 364 9.16 -5.14 -15.12
N PRO A 365 9.54 -5.07 -16.40
CA PRO A 365 10.09 -6.20 -17.13
C PRO A 365 11.46 -6.63 -16.60
N LYS A 366 11.77 -7.92 -16.75
CA LYS A 366 12.99 -8.54 -16.20
C LYS A 366 14.28 -7.97 -16.81
N ASP A 367 14.22 -7.52 -18.05
CA ASP A 367 15.35 -6.96 -18.80
C ASP A 367 15.65 -5.51 -18.44
N PHE A 368 14.81 -4.83 -17.66
CA PHE A 368 15.17 -3.56 -17.07
C PHE A 368 16.16 -3.78 -15.91
N THR A 369 17.44 -3.55 -16.19
CA THR A 369 18.55 -3.85 -15.28
C THR A 369 19.28 -2.62 -14.75
N MET A 370 18.85 -1.41 -15.12
CA MET A 370 19.41 -0.18 -14.58
C MET A 370 19.32 -0.18 -13.04
N LYS A 371 20.35 0.33 -12.39
CA LYS A 371 20.38 0.45 -10.92
C LYS A 371 20.25 1.91 -10.54
N SER A 372 19.43 2.17 -9.58
CA SER A 372 19.32 3.48 -8.94
C SER A 372 20.57 3.76 -8.10
N THR A 373 20.95 5.02 -8.02
CA THR A 373 22.05 5.55 -7.19
C THR A 373 21.57 6.20 -5.90
N SER A 374 20.26 6.51 -5.80
CA SER A 374 19.61 7.08 -4.61
C SER A 374 18.17 6.59 -4.50
N GLU A 375 17.43 6.97 -3.45
CA GLU A 375 16.04 6.55 -3.23
C GLU A 375 15.07 7.14 -4.28
N PHE A 376 15.37 8.35 -4.79
CA PHE A 376 14.64 9.02 -5.87
C PHE A 376 15.64 9.57 -6.90
N ASP A 377 16.16 8.65 -7.70
CA ASP A 377 17.13 8.93 -8.76
C ASP A 377 16.38 9.36 -10.03
N THR A 378 16.48 10.64 -10.38
CA THR A 378 15.79 11.21 -11.54
C THR A 378 16.16 10.52 -12.84
N ALA A 379 17.42 10.10 -13.03
CA ALA A 379 17.84 9.41 -14.25
C ALA A 379 17.23 8.02 -14.36
N TYR A 380 17.23 7.27 -13.26
CA TYR A 380 16.57 5.98 -13.14
C TYR A 380 15.06 6.09 -13.41
N MET A 381 14.39 7.04 -12.75
CA MET A 381 12.95 7.27 -12.90
C MET A 381 12.57 7.62 -14.33
N ASN A 382 13.36 8.47 -15.01
CA ASN A 382 13.15 8.78 -16.43
C ASN A 382 13.30 7.55 -17.33
N ALA A 383 14.33 6.74 -17.11
CA ALA A 383 14.53 5.51 -17.88
C ALA A 383 13.36 4.53 -17.67
N LEU A 384 12.91 4.37 -16.43
CA LEU A 384 11.82 3.48 -16.09
C LEU A 384 10.46 3.98 -16.60
N PHE A 385 10.20 5.30 -16.52
CA PHE A 385 9.04 5.92 -17.14
C PHE A 385 9.00 5.62 -18.64
N GLN A 386 10.13 5.79 -19.34
CA GLN A 386 10.20 5.53 -20.77
C GLN A 386 9.96 4.09 -21.14
N VAL A 387 10.38 3.14 -20.29
CA VAL A 387 10.05 1.70 -20.47
C VAL A 387 8.54 1.51 -20.40
N GLY A 388 7.87 1.98 -19.36
CA GLY A 388 6.40 1.87 -19.21
C GLY A 388 5.66 2.54 -20.37
N TYR A 389 6.09 3.73 -20.76
CA TYR A 389 5.50 4.51 -21.86
C TYR A 389 5.60 3.75 -23.20
N ASN A 390 6.79 3.28 -23.56
CA ASN A 390 7.03 2.59 -24.82
C ASN A 390 6.25 1.26 -24.92
N MET A 391 6.14 0.54 -23.79
CA MET A 391 5.34 -0.69 -23.75
C MET A 391 3.85 -0.44 -23.93
N ALA A 392 3.35 0.70 -23.46
CA ALA A 392 1.92 0.99 -23.48
C ALA A 392 1.43 1.74 -24.71
N CYS A 393 2.26 2.58 -25.35
CA CYS A 393 1.86 3.38 -26.50
C CYS A 393 1.51 2.55 -27.76
N CYS A 394 1.97 1.30 -27.83
CA CYS A 394 1.68 0.37 -28.92
C CYS A 394 0.76 -0.79 -28.51
N GLY A 395 0.12 -0.70 -27.36
CA GLY A 395 -0.68 -1.77 -26.75
C GLY A 395 0.15 -2.60 -25.78
N TYR A 396 -0.12 -2.44 -24.49
CA TYR A 396 0.58 -3.18 -23.44
C TYR A 396 0.22 -4.68 -23.49
N PRO A 397 1.19 -5.61 -23.41
CA PRO A 397 0.91 -7.04 -23.41
C PRO A 397 0.50 -7.51 -21.99
N TRP A 398 -0.72 -7.20 -21.58
CA TRP A 398 -1.25 -7.52 -20.26
C TRP A 398 -1.19 -9.01 -19.94
N THR A 399 -0.57 -9.37 -18.84
CA THR A 399 -0.54 -10.75 -18.34
C THR A 399 -1.88 -11.10 -17.69
N LYS A 400 -2.43 -12.27 -18.03
CA LYS A 400 -3.74 -12.73 -17.54
C LYS A 400 -3.68 -13.51 -16.25
N TYR A 401 -2.49 -13.71 -15.70
CA TYR A 401 -2.22 -14.54 -14.55
C TYR A 401 -1.17 -13.90 -13.64
N PRO A 402 -1.16 -14.25 -12.34
CA PRO A 402 -0.05 -13.89 -11.45
C PRO A 402 1.27 -14.48 -11.91
N PRO A 403 2.42 -13.95 -11.42
CA PRO A 403 3.74 -14.50 -11.73
C PRO A 403 3.82 -16.00 -11.44
N ASP A 404 4.49 -16.75 -12.33
CA ASP A 404 4.73 -18.19 -12.21
C ASP A 404 3.47 -19.08 -12.20
N PHE A 405 2.28 -18.50 -12.31
CA PHE A 405 1.04 -19.25 -12.43
C PHE A 405 0.77 -19.65 -13.89
N ASN A 406 0.67 -20.98 -14.12
CA ASN A 406 0.29 -21.53 -15.41
C ASN A 406 -0.89 -22.50 -15.20
N PRO A 407 -2.13 -22.11 -15.53
CA PRO A 407 -3.31 -22.95 -15.33
C PRO A 407 -3.20 -24.30 -16.05
N GLY A 408 -2.59 -24.37 -17.25
CA GLY A 408 -2.42 -25.62 -17.98
C GLY A 408 -1.51 -26.65 -17.31
N LYS A 409 -0.67 -26.23 -16.36
CA LYS A 409 0.13 -27.17 -15.54
C LYS A 409 -0.68 -27.81 -14.41
N TYR A 410 -1.78 -27.22 -14.02
CA TYR A 410 -2.61 -27.64 -12.87
C TYR A 410 -3.93 -28.29 -13.29
N GLU A 411 -4.28 -28.24 -14.57
CA GLU A 411 -5.46 -28.93 -15.14
C GLU A 411 -5.22 -30.42 -15.42
N GLN A 412 -4.10 -30.99 -14.98
CA GLN A 412 -3.97 -32.44 -14.97
C GLN A 412 -5.06 -33.00 -14.05
N LYS A 413 -6.03 -33.71 -14.66
CA LYS A 413 -7.03 -34.47 -13.92
C LYS A 413 -6.33 -35.23 -12.80
N PRO A 414 -6.87 -35.21 -11.57
CA PRO A 414 -6.36 -36.10 -10.54
C PRO A 414 -6.32 -37.53 -11.10
N PRO A 415 -5.27 -38.30 -10.81
CA PRO A 415 -5.23 -39.69 -11.25
C PRO A 415 -6.54 -40.36 -10.85
N PRO A 416 -7.11 -41.23 -11.72
CA PRO A 416 -8.36 -41.92 -11.40
C PRO A 416 -8.16 -42.57 -10.04
N ALA A 417 -9.18 -42.44 -9.18
CA ALA A 417 -9.16 -43.08 -7.85
C ALA A 417 -8.77 -44.54 -8.01
N PRO A 418 -7.87 -45.08 -7.18
CA PRO A 418 -7.49 -46.47 -7.24
C PRO A 418 -8.76 -47.31 -7.18
N ASN A 419 -8.89 -48.26 -8.09
CA ASN A 419 -10.02 -49.18 -8.11
C ASN A 419 -10.20 -49.76 -6.74
N PRO A 420 -11.44 -49.80 -6.20
CA PRO A 420 -11.67 -50.42 -4.91
C PRO A 420 -11.16 -51.87 -4.99
N PRO A 421 -10.51 -52.40 -3.92
CA PRO A 421 -9.97 -53.72 -3.94
C PRO A 421 -11.12 -54.71 -4.30
N LEU A 422 -10.88 -55.58 -5.29
CA LEU A 422 -11.77 -56.65 -5.65
C LEU A 422 -12.10 -57.42 -4.37
N ARG A 423 -13.39 -57.41 -4.00
CA ARG A 423 -13.86 -58.27 -2.91
C ARG A 423 -13.53 -59.70 -3.36
N SER A 424 -12.60 -60.32 -2.64
CA SER A 424 -12.36 -61.76 -2.79
C SER A 424 -13.67 -62.48 -2.45
N SER A 425 -14.27 -63.13 -3.43
CA SER A 425 -15.30 -64.11 -3.22
C SER A 425 -14.67 -65.34 -2.50
N ALA A 426 -14.54 -65.23 -1.18
CA ALA A 426 -14.21 -66.41 -0.39
C ALA A 426 -15.52 -67.21 -0.14
N GLY A 427 -15.45 -68.44 -0.58
CA GLY A 427 -16.50 -69.41 -0.77
C GLY A 427 -17.47 -69.60 0.44
N GLU A 428 -18.70 -69.80 0.01
CA GLU A 428 -19.66 -70.57 0.77
C GLU A 428 -19.21 -72.01 0.88
N THR A 429 -19.02 -72.49 2.08
CA THR A 429 -19.17 -73.92 2.44
C THR A 429 -19.88 -73.94 3.77
N GLY A 430 -21.20 -74.26 3.72
CA GLY A 430 -21.92 -74.89 4.86
C GLY A 430 -21.51 -76.37 5.01
N PRO A 431 -22.08 -77.20 5.90
CA PRO A 431 -23.37 -77.02 6.51
C PRO A 431 -23.41 -77.45 8.04
N GLU A 432 -24.59 -77.26 8.64
CA GLU A 432 -25.27 -77.99 9.68
C GLU A 432 -24.50 -78.60 10.86
N THR A 433 -24.93 -78.25 12.11
CA THR A 433 -25.61 -79.22 12.96
C THR A 433 -26.38 -78.48 14.10
N ARG A 434 -27.64 -78.92 14.21
CA ARG A 434 -28.54 -78.67 15.31
C ARG A 434 -27.98 -79.26 16.63
N HIS A 435 -28.23 -78.59 17.73
CA HIS A 435 -28.74 -79.21 18.98
C HIS A 435 -29.23 -78.08 19.93
N SER A 436 -30.51 -78.06 20.16
CA SER A 436 -31.15 -77.68 21.45
C SER A 436 -31.25 -79.00 22.28
N PRO A 437 -31.67 -79.02 23.58
CA PRO A 437 -32.10 -77.95 24.48
C PRO A 437 -31.53 -78.10 25.91
N HIS A 438 -31.56 -77.09 26.72
CA HIS A 438 -32.19 -77.04 28.02
C HIS A 438 -32.10 -75.66 28.62
#